data_6cb37396b456cfef27ca87f104ec4774
#
_entry.id   6cb37396b456cfef27ca87f104ec4774
#
_cell.length_a   1.000
_cell.length_b   1.000
_cell.length_c   1.000
_cell.angle_alpha   90.00
_cell.angle_beta   90.00
_cell.angle_gamma   90.00
#
_symmetry.space_group_name_H-M   'P 1'
#
loop_
_entity.id
_entity.type
_entity.pdbx_description
1 polymer ?
#
loop_
_entity_poly.entity_id
_entity_poly.type
_entity_poly.pdbx_seq_one_letter_code
_entity_poly.pdbx_strand_id
1 'polypeptide(L)'
;WYRSRGLGDVYKRQVMNTYYFGKMKFNEKNPEQKEWANSIELVFTNQEDRGNHINVAGGGVIKYSKNKDNAIALLEFLTQPKAQVLYSSINYEYPVNPDMQLTDELKSWGEFKEDKLPVEKLAELAPIAQKIIDRVGW
;
A
#
# COMPACT_ATOMS: atom_id res chain seq x y z
N TRP A 1 6.96 -7.19 11.58
CA TRP A 1 6.90 -7.53 10.14
C TRP A 1 8.14 -8.27 9.64
N TYR A 2 9.26 -8.02 10.26
CA TYR A 2 10.52 -8.70 9.92
C TYR A 2 10.73 -10.06 10.62
N ARG A 3 9.76 -10.55 11.38
CA ARG A 3 9.91 -11.80 12.16
C ARG A 3 9.63 -13.10 11.40
N SER A 4 9.13 -13.05 10.16
CA SER A 4 8.93 -14.26 9.35
C SER A 4 10.18 -14.66 8.54
N ARG A 5 11.36 -14.20 8.90
CA ARG A 5 12.61 -14.45 8.18
C ARG A 5 13.20 -15.84 8.36
N GLY A 6 12.50 -16.78 8.93
CA GLY A 6 13.09 -18.06 9.27
C GLY A 6 12.93 -19.18 8.25
N LEU A 7 12.09 -19.00 7.23
CA LEU A 7 11.65 -20.14 6.40
C LEU A 7 11.52 -19.76 4.93
N GLY A 8 12.62 -19.31 4.31
CA GLY A 8 12.64 -18.84 2.92
C GLY A 8 12.04 -19.80 1.89
N ASP A 9 11.99 -21.08 2.18
CA ASP A 9 11.40 -22.08 1.30
C ASP A 9 9.90 -22.33 1.50
N VAL A 10 9.29 -21.78 2.56
CA VAL A 10 7.92 -22.08 2.94
C VAL A 10 6.91 -21.13 2.27
N TYR A 11 7.29 -19.89 2.00
CA TYR A 11 6.39 -18.89 1.46
C TYR A 11 6.59 -18.70 -0.05
N LYS A 12 5.82 -19.40 -0.85
CA LYS A 12 5.72 -19.16 -2.29
C LYS A 12 4.90 -17.91 -2.61
N ARG A 13 4.11 -17.42 -1.67
CA ARG A 13 3.22 -16.26 -1.82
C ARG A 13 3.13 -15.49 -0.51
N GLN A 14 3.11 -14.18 -0.59
CA GLN A 14 2.96 -13.29 0.56
C GLN A 14 2.05 -12.13 0.21
N VAL A 15 1.16 -11.73 1.15
CA VAL A 15 0.39 -10.49 1.06
C VAL A 15 1.24 -9.36 1.59
N MET A 16 1.40 -8.29 0.81
CA MET A 16 2.20 -7.13 1.18
C MET A 16 1.67 -5.86 0.52
N ASN A 17 2.01 -4.71 1.09
CA ASN A 17 1.78 -3.45 0.39
C ASN A 17 2.81 -3.29 -0.74
N THR A 18 2.36 -2.85 -1.90
CA THR A 18 3.20 -2.70 -3.11
C THR A 18 4.38 -1.75 -2.93
N TYR A 19 4.24 -0.72 -2.09
CA TYR A 19 5.33 0.22 -1.84
C TYR A 19 6.58 -0.45 -1.22
N TYR A 20 6.44 -1.54 -0.47
CA TYR A 20 7.60 -2.29 0.02
C TYR A 20 8.40 -2.95 -1.11
N PHE A 21 7.72 -3.41 -2.17
CA PHE A 21 8.39 -3.92 -3.35
C PHE A 21 9.25 -2.83 -4.01
N GLY A 22 8.67 -1.63 -4.23
CA GLY A 22 9.43 -0.49 -4.74
C GLY A 22 10.64 -0.13 -3.88
N LYS A 23 10.42 -0.07 -2.55
CA LYS A 23 11.54 0.21 -1.61
C LYS A 23 12.63 -0.85 -1.61
N MET A 24 12.32 -2.11 -1.82
CA MET A 24 13.34 -3.16 -1.98
C MET A 24 14.07 -3.02 -3.31
N LYS A 25 13.35 -2.84 -4.41
CA LYS A 25 13.87 -2.76 -5.77
C LYS A 25 14.88 -1.63 -5.95
N PHE A 26 14.64 -0.50 -5.29
CA PHE A 26 15.48 0.71 -5.38
C PHE A 26 16.31 0.97 -4.12
N ASN A 27 16.55 -0.04 -3.30
CA ASN A 27 17.37 0.12 -2.10
C ASN A 27 18.86 0.16 -2.45
N GLU A 28 19.42 1.36 -2.51
CA GLU A 28 20.86 1.56 -2.79
C GLU A 28 21.75 1.11 -1.62
N LYS A 29 21.22 1.10 -0.39
CA LYS A 29 22.00 0.76 0.82
C LYS A 29 22.13 -0.75 1.03
N ASN A 30 21.28 -1.54 0.41
CA ASN A 30 21.29 -2.98 0.53
C ASN A 30 21.04 -3.65 -0.83
N PRO A 31 22.10 -3.97 -1.58
CA PRO A 31 22.00 -4.58 -2.91
C PRO A 31 21.26 -5.92 -2.93
N GLU A 32 21.33 -6.71 -1.85
CA GLU A 32 20.63 -8.00 -1.75
C GLU A 32 19.11 -7.83 -1.87
N GLN A 33 18.56 -6.72 -1.35
CA GLN A 33 17.13 -6.45 -1.46
C GLN A 33 16.68 -6.26 -2.91
N LYS A 34 17.54 -5.71 -3.75
CA LYS A 34 17.28 -5.60 -5.19
C LYS A 34 17.22 -6.97 -5.86
N GLU A 35 18.11 -7.88 -5.47
CA GLU A 35 18.08 -9.25 -5.98
C GLU A 35 16.81 -9.98 -5.53
N TRP A 36 16.39 -9.79 -4.28
CA TRP A 36 15.13 -10.35 -3.78
C TRP A 36 13.92 -9.79 -4.54
N ALA A 37 13.87 -8.48 -4.77
CA ALA A 37 12.80 -7.86 -5.55
C ALA A 37 12.76 -8.40 -6.99
N ASN A 38 13.91 -8.66 -7.61
CA ASN A 38 13.98 -9.23 -8.95
C ASN A 38 13.58 -10.73 -9.02
N SER A 39 13.53 -11.40 -7.88
CA SER A 39 13.13 -12.82 -7.78
C SER A 39 11.63 -13.03 -7.51
N ILE A 40 10.87 -11.96 -7.32
CA ILE A 40 9.44 -12.01 -7.04
C ILE A 40 8.65 -11.24 -8.08
N GLU A 41 7.38 -11.57 -8.21
CA GLU A 41 6.41 -10.91 -9.08
C GLU A 41 5.26 -10.36 -8.27
N LEU A 42 4.78 -9.16 -8.62
CA LEU A 42 3.57 -8.59 -8.05
C LEU A 42 2.34 -9.20 -8.73
N VAL A 43 1.43 -9.74 -7.93
CA VAL A 43 0.17 -10.29 -8.41
C VAL A 43 -0.98 -9.55 -7.77
N PHE A 44 -1.77 -8.87 -8.58
CA PHE A 44 -3.02 -8.26 -8.16
C PHE A 44 -4.14 -9.30 -8.16
N THR A 45 -4.76 -9.50 -7.00
CA THR A 45 -5.74 -10.56 -6.79
C THR A 45 -7.15 -10.18 -7.25
N ASN A 46 -8.04 -11.15 -7.39
CA ASN A 46 -9.48 -10.98 -7.65
C ASN A 46 -9.82 -10.16 -8.90
N GLN A 47 -8.99 -10.18 -9.94
CA GLN A 47 -9.17 -9.35 -11.13
C GLN A 47 -10.42 -9.72 -11.93
N GLU A 48 -10.80 -11.00 -11.93
CA GLU A 48 -12.03 -11.52 -12.57
C GLU A 48 -13.30 -11.31 -11.73
N ASP A 49 -13.13 -10.86 -10.47
CA ASP A 49 -14.23 -10.69 -9.52
C ASP A 49 -14.25 -9.25 -9.00
N ARG A 50 -14.16 -9.05 -7.71
CA ARG A 50 -14.31 -7.75 -7.02
C ARG A 50 -13.14 -6.77 -7.22
N GLY A 51 -11.98 -7.26 -7.59
CA GLY A 51 -10.76 -6.47 -7.70
C GLY A 51 -9.80 -6.68 -6.53
N ASN A 52 -8.62 -6.10 -6.64
CA ASN A 52 -7.57 -6.17 -5.62
C ASN A 52 -7.90 -5.26 -4.44
N HIS A 53 -7.73 -5.77 -3.22
CA HIS A 53 -7.83 -4.94 -2.02
C HIS A 53 -6.82 -3.80 -2.05
N ILE A 54 -7.28 -2.58 -1.77
CA ILE A 54 -6.43 -1.40 -1.62
C ILE A 54 -6.32 -1.02 -0.15
N ASN A 55 -5.09 -0.73 0.27
CA ASN A 55 -4.80 -0.16 1.58
C ASN A 55 -4.59 1.34 1.42
N VAL A 56 -5.26 2.15 2.22
CA VAL A 56 -5.27 3.61 2.11
C VAL A 56 -4.51 4.22 3.28
N ALA A 57 -3.51 5.06 2.98
CA ALA A 57 -2.92 5.94 3.96
C ALA A 57 -3.82 7.15 4.18
N GLY A 58 -3.97 7.58 5.41
CA GLY A 58 -4.83 8.71 5.75
C GLY A 58 -4.27 9.55 6.89
N GLY A 59 -4.84 10.72 7.05
CA GLY A 59 -4.55 11.64 8.15
C GLY A 59 -5.81 12.22 8.75
N GLY A 60 -5.72 12.73 9.98
CA GLY A 60 -6.85 13.36 10.65
C GLY A 60 -6.42 14.54 11.50
N VAL A 61 -7.33 15.49 11.69
CA VAL A 61 -7.11 16.66 12.55
C VAL A 61 -7.49 16.31 13.98
N ILE A 62 -6.55 16.45 14.90
CA ILE A 62 -6.79 16.21 16.33
C ILE A 62 -7.85 17.19 16.86
N LYS A 63 -8.91 16.67 17.48
CA LYS A 63 -10.07 17.45 17.95
C LYS A 63 -9.70 18.68 18.79
N TYR A 64 -8.71 18.58 19.63
CA TYR A 64 -8.29 19.63 20.57
C TYR A 64 -7.00 20.36 20.13
N SER A 65 -6.57 20.18 18.88
CA SER A 65 -5.42 20.92 18.35
C SER A 65 -5.68 22.43 18.39
N LYS A 66 -4.66 23.18 18.78
CA LYS A 66 -4.68 24.66 18.68
C LYS A 66 -4.38 25.17 17.27
N ASN A 67 -3.89 24.29 16.39
CA ASN A 67 -3.44 24.59 15.03
C ASN A 67 -4.32 23.89 13.98
N LYS A 68 -5.63 23.89 14.16
CA LYS A 68 -6.56 23.14 13.28
C LYS A 68 -6.49 23.61 11.84
N ASP A 69 -6.48 24.90 11.61
CA ASP A 69 -6.46 25.48 10.27
C ASP A 69 -5.19 25.08 9.51
N ASN A 70 -4.06 25.13 10.18
CA ASN A 70 -2.79 24.64 9.59
C ASN A 70 -2.79 23.13 9.33
N ALA A 71 -3.43 22.35 10.20
CA ALA A 71 -3.55 20.91 10.00
C ALA A 71 -4.46 20.58 8.80
N ILE A 72 -5.57 21.32 8.64
CA ILE A 72 -6.45 21.19 7.48
C ILE A 72 -5.69 21.58 6.20
N ALA A 73 -5.03 22.73 6.20
CA ALA A 73 -4.24 23.18 5.06
C ALA A 73 -3.14 22.17 4.66
N LEU A 74 -2.51 21.51 5.65
CA LEU A 74 -1.57 20.43 5.38
C LEU A 74 -2.25 19.23 4.70
N LEU A 75 -3.39 18.78 5.21
CA LEU A 75 -4.12 17.65 4.60
C LEU A 75 -4.57 17.98 3.17
N GLU A 76 -5.07 19.20 2.93
CA GLU A 76 -5.40 19.67 1.60
C GLU A 76 -4.17 19.70 0.68
N PHE A 77 -3.02 20.18 1.18
CA PHE A 77 -1.78 20.17 0.42
C PHE A 77 -1.35 18.74 0.05
N LEU A 78 -1.50 17.78 0.96
CA LEU A 78 -1.10 16.39 0.71
C LEU A 78 -1.89 15.72 -0.42
N THR A 79 -3.08 16.22 -0.76
CA THR A 79 -3.86 15.76 -1.92
C THR A 79 -3.53 16.50 -3.23
N GLN A 80 -2.73 17.57 -3.16
CA GLN A 80 -2.36 18.35 -4.34
C GLN A 80 -1.32 17.61 -5.20
N PRO A 81 -1.27 17.89 -6.51
CA PRO A 81 -0.34 17.23 -7.44
C PRO A 81 1.12 17.23 -6.98
N LYS A 82 1.59 18.34 -6.41
CA LYS A 82 2.99 18.44 -5.92
C LYS A 82 3.32 17.41 -4.84
N ALA A 83 2.42 17.19 -3.88
CA ALA A 83 2.62 16.21 -2.82
C ALA A 83 2.44 14.78 -3.36
N GLN A 84 1.44 14.57 -4.20
CA GLN A 84 1.15 13.26 -4.78
C GLN A 84 2.29 12.73 -5.65
N VAL A 85 2.99 13.60 -6.38
CA VAL A 85 4.22 13.22 -7.11
C VAL A 85 5.29 12.68 -6.17
N LEU A 86 5.47 13.28 -4.99
CA LEU A 86 6.46 12.81 -4.01
C LEU A 86 6.08 11.43 -3.45
N TYR A 87 4.80 11.20 -3.14
CA TYR A 87 4.33 9.88 -2.70
C TYR A 87 4.61 8.81 -3.74
N SER A 88 4.32 9.08 -5.01
CA SER A 88 4.50 8.12 -6.08
C SER A 88 5.97 7.87 -6.44
N SER A 89 6.81 8.91 -6.44
CA SER A 89 8.21 8.79 -6.88
C SER A 89 9.15 8.32 -5.78
N ILE A 90 8.88 8.66 -4.49
CA ILE A 90 9.78 8.34 -3.38
C ILE A 90 9.28 7.14 -2.58
N ASN A 91 7.97 7.07 -2.36
CA ASN A 91 7.37 6.00 -1.58
C ASN A 91 6.77 4.87 -2.41
N TYR A 92 6.67 5.04 -3.73
CA TYR A 92 6.05 4.04 -4.62
C TYR A 92 4.59 3.75 -4.27
N GLU A 93 3.87 4.78 -3.83
CA GLU A 93 2.44 4.73 -3.52
C GLU A 93 1.61 5.22 -4.70
N TYR A 94 0.47 4.61 -4.93
CA TYR A 94 -0.47 5.10 -5.95
C TYR A 94 -1.08 6.42 -5.48
N PRO A 95 -1.20 7.43 -6.38
CA PRO A 95 -1.81 8.70 -6.02
C PRO A 95 -3.30 8.54 -5.73
N VAL A 96 -3.81 9.27 -4.74
CA VAL A 96 -5.25 9.31 -4.45
C VAL A 96 -6.01 10.25 -5.39
N ASN A 97 -5.30 11.15 -6.07
CA ASN A 97 -5.88 12.04 -7.06
C ASN A 97 -5.95 11.31 -8.42
N PRO A 98 -7.14 11.05 -8.97
CA PRO A 98 -7.31 10.26 -10.20
C PRO A 98 -6.75 10.96 -11.45
N ASP A 99 -6.59 12.30 -11.41
CA ASP A 99 -6.05 13.07 -12.53
C ASP A 99 -4.52 12.99 -12.62
N MET A 100 -3.87 12.38 -11.62
CA MET A 100 -2.43 12.22 -11.61
C MET A 100 -1.99 11.05 -12.49
N GLN A 101 -0.99 11.31 -13.31
CA GLN A 101 -0.32 10.23 -14.05
C GLN A 101 0.57 9.41 -13.11
N LEU A 102 0.50 8.09 -13.26
CA LEU A 102 1.42 7.19 -12.58
C LEU A 102 2.84 7.40 -13.07
N THR A 103 3.80 7.20 -12.16
CA THR A 103 5.22 7.11 -12.54
C THR A 103 5.46 5.90 -13.44
N ASP A 104 6.55 5.92 -14.21
CA ASP A 104 6.88 4.79 -15.09
C ASP A 104 7.08 3.50 -14.32
N GLU A 105 7.61 3.59 -13.09
CA GLU A 105 7.74 2.44 -12.21
C GLU A 105 6.38 1.85 -11.84
N LEU A 106 5.43 2.66 -11.38
CA LEU A 106 4.08 2.18 -11.02
C LEU A 106 3.34 1.63 -12.24
N LYS A 107 3.51 2.23 -13.41
CA LYS A 107 2.98 1.68 -14.68
C LYS A 107 3.58 0.31 -15.02
N SER A 108 4.87 0.11 -14.71
CA SER A 108 5.55 -1.16 -14.99
C SER A 108 5.01 -2.34 -14.17
N TRP A 109 4.31 -2.07 -13.07
CA TRP A 109 3.67 -3.09 -12.24
C TRP A 109 2.35 -3.62 -12.82
N GLY A 110 1.87 -3.02 -13.91
CA GLY A 110 0.64 -3.38 -14.60
C GLY A 110 -0.59 -2.63 -14.09
N GLU A 111 -1.64 -2.74 -14.86
CA GLU A 111 -2.95 -2.21 -14.49
C GLU A 111 -3.70 -3.23 -13.63
N PHE A 112 -4.52 -2.74 -12.73
CA PHE A 112 -5.36 -3.60 -11.93
C PHE A 112 -6.72 -2.94 -11.63
N LYS A 113 -7.71 -3.79 -11.47
CA LYS A 113 -9.03 -3.43 -10.96
C LYS A 113 -8.96 -3.34 -9.45
N GLU A 114 -9.32 -2.21 -8.90
CA GLU A 114 -9.41 -1.99 -7.45
C GLU A 114 -10.72 -2.55 -6.86
N ASP A 115 -10.66 -3.04 -5.63
CA ASP A 115 -11.85 -3.38 -4.84
C ASP A 115 -12.51 -2.09 -4.35
N LYS A 116 -13.80 -1.97 -4.58
CA LYS A 116 -14.61 -0.80 -4.19
C LYS A 116 -15.24 -0.93 -2.79
N LEU A 117 -14.73 -1.85 -1.97
CA LEU A 117 -15.21 -2.00 -0.59
C LEU A 117 -14.96 -0.70 0.19
N PRO A 118 -16.00 -0.05 0.74
CA PRO A 118 -15.83 1.16 1.53
C PRO A 118 -14.95 0.92 2.76
N VAL A 119 -14.07 1.87 3.07
CA VAL A 119 -13.11 1.76 4.20
C VAL A 119 -13.83 1.51 5.53
N GLU A 120 -15.02 2.08 5.71
CA GLU A 120 -15.86 1.89 6.91
C GLU A 120 -16.22 0.41 7.12
N LYS A 121 -16.42 -0.34 6.03
CA LYS A 121 -16.71 -1.77 6.10
C LYS A 121 -15.55 -2.60 6.63
N LEU A 122 -14.32 -2.13 6.47
CA LEU A 122 -13.16 -2.82 7.04
C LEU A 122 -13.25 -2.90 8.55
N ALA A 123 -13.66 -1.81 9.21
CA ALA A 123 -13.85 -1.79 10.67
C ALA A 123 -14.95 -2.74 11.12
N GLU A 124 -16.07 -2.81 10.40
CA GLU A 124 -17.18 -3.72 10.70
C GLU A 124 -16.79 -5.19 10.53
N LEU A 125 -15.98 -5.49 9.51
CA LEU A 125 -15.57 -6.85 9.18
C LEU A 125 -14.34 -7.35 9.97
N ALA A 126 -13.57 -6.45 10.58
CA ALA A 126 -12.33 -6.79 11.28
C ALA A 126 -12.51 -7.92 12.34
N PRO A 127 -13.56 -7.94 13.19
CA PRO A 127 -13.74 -9.02 14.16
C PRO A 127 -13.99 -10.40 13.51
N ILE A 128 -14.64 -10.42 12.35
CA ILE A 128 -14.91 -11.66 11.60
C ILE A 128 -13.62 -12.11 10.91
N ALA A 129 -12.90 -11.18 10.30
CA ALA A 129 -11.61 -11.43 9.67
C ALA A 129 -10.61 -12.03 10.65
N GLN A 130 -10.52 -11.47 11.89
CA GLN A 130 -9.65 -12.01 12.93
C GLN A 130 -9.99 -13.46 13.28
N LYS A 131 -11.27 -13.80 13.43
CA LYS A 131 -11.69 -15.19 13.69
C LYS A 131 -11.32 -16.14 12.56
N ILE A 132 -11.35 -15.68 11.31
CA ILE A 132 -10.92 -16.48 10.15
C ILE A 132 -9.41 -16.69 10.19
N ILE A 133 -8.63 -15.62 10.43
CA ILE A 133 -7.18 -15.66 10.58
C ILE A 133 -6.77 -16.67 11.63
N ASP A 134 -7.37 -16.59 12.83
CA ASP A 134 -7.09 -17.51 13.92
C ASP A 134 -7.44 -18.97 13.58
N ARG A 135 -8.56 -19.17 12.88
CA ARG A 135 -9.02 -20.53 12.47
C ARG A 135 -8.07 -21.19 11.46
N VAL A 136 -7.53 -20.42 10.53
CA VAL A 136 -6.65 -20.96 9.46
C VAL A 136 -5.18 -20.99 9.84
N GLY A 137 -4.84 -20.41 11.01
CA GLY A 137 -3.46 -20.39 11.52
C GLY A 137 -2.55 -19.45 10.73
N TRP A 138 -3.10 -18.36 10.24
CA TRP A 138 -2.36 -17.37 9.46
C TRP A 138 -1.42 -16.53 10.33
#